data_b71caab06355cd83330a5631239a21c1
#
_entry.id   b71caab06355cd83330a5631239a21c1
#
_cell.length_a   1.000
_cell.length_b   1.000
_cell.length_c   1.000
_cell.angle_alpha   90.00
_cell.angle_beta   90.00
_cell.angle_gamma   90.00
#
_symmetry.space_group_name_H-M   'P 1'
#
loop_
_entity.id
_entity.type
_entity.pdbx_description
1 polymer ?
#
loop_
_entity_poly.entity_id
_entity_poly.type
_entity_poly.pdbx_seq_one_letter_code
_entity_poly.pdbx_strand_id
1 'polypeptide(L)'
;MRDVVVIGAGLAGLAAAIKAADAGLSVTLVTKGVGGIQLGTGTVDILGYRPEPVEAPLEALEGHVASRPTPPYSHVTPEFVGASVAWLRDLVGADALIGDETHNVRIPTGVGALRPTCLIPPSMEAGIPQAGARYAIVGLARFKDFYPGLVAENLTRQNGPDGAPIKARALSVDYVVREGEVDSTGTNHARSLDREENRARLAGQIRPLLEDGEIVGLPAVLGLDDPNAWRDLADKLGHPVFEIPIQPPSVPGMRLNALLTRIASSKCRVVLGSPIKAVHTSDGRVSAVEYASAGRSTIVETRSLILAAGGFESGALDMDSYGTVRETICGLPVMGTSGQLLHADFWGEDQPLFLSGLAVDDNMRVLNEEGAPVCPNLYAAGGNLAGATRWREKSGEGIALASALAAVDSIVEELK
;
A
#
# COMPACT_ATOMS: atom_id res chain seq x y z
N MET A 1 29.95 10.52 -3.01
CA MET A 1 29.55 9.30 -2.26
C MET A 1 28.29 9.63 -1.44
N ARG A 2 27.34 8.72 -1.35
CA ARG A 2 26.13 8.82 -0.50
C ARG A 2 26.28 7.90 0.71
N ASP A 3 25.60 8.22 1.80
CA ASP A 3 25.53 7.29 2.91
C ASP A 3 24.60 6.12 2.56
N VAL A 4 23.46 6.42 1.92
CA VAL A 4 22.48 5.41 1.52
C VAL A 4 21.96 5.67 0.09
N VAL A 5 21.93 4.60 -0.71
CA VAL A 5 21.10 4.54 -1.92
C VAL A 5 19.91 3.61 -1.63
N VAL A 6 18.71 4.06 -1.99
CA VAL A 6 17.47 3.27 -1.90
C VAL A 6 16.98 2.97 -3.32
N ILE A 7 16.71 1.71 -3.64
CA ILE A 7 16.16 1.29 -4.92
C ILE A 7 14.68 0.94 -4.75
N GLY A 8 13.82 1.70 -5.43
CA GLY A 8 12.37 1.55 -5.43
C GLY A 8 11.63 2.64 -4.67
N ALA A 9 10.49 3.10 -5.22
CA ALA A 9 9.65 4.17 -4.65
C ALA A 9 8.24 3.64 -4.25
N GLY A 10 8.17 2.39 -3.80
CA GLY A 10 7.03 1.88 -3.05
C GLY A 10 7.04 2.38 -1.61
N LEU A 11 6.09 1.92 -0.78
CA LEU A 11 5.98 2.34 0.61
C LEU A 11 7.30 2.11 1.39
N ALA A 12 7.91 0.92 1.25
CA ALA A 12 9.18 0.61 1.91
C ALA A 12 10.30 1.58 1.50
N GLY A 13 10.47 1.83 0.18
CA GLY A 13 11.55 2.69 -0.29
C GLY A 13 11.37 4.16 0.07
N LEU A 14 10.14 4.68 -0.01
CA LEU A 14 9.83 6.05 0.42
C LEU A 14 10.03 6.21 1.93
N ALA A 15 9.54 5.25 2.73
CA ALA A 15 9.74 5.24 4.19
C ALA A 15 11.23 5.19 4.56
N ALA A 16 12.00 4.28 3.94
CA ALA A 16 13.44 4.17 4.17
C ALA A 16 14.17 5.48 3.82
N ALA A 17 13.87 6.08 2.66
CA ALA A 17 14.52 7.30 2.21
C ALA A 17 14.21 8.49 3.14
N ILE A 18 12.97 8.64 3.57
CA ILE A 18 12.55 9.70 4.49
C ILE A 18 13.20 9.51 5.87
N LYS A 19 13.10 8.30 6.44
CA LYS A 19 13.66 7.98 7.76
C LYS A 19 15.18 8.17 7.79
N ALA A 20 15.90 7.70 6.76
CA ALA A 20 17.35 7.87 6.66
C ALA A 20 17.75 9.35 6.52
N ALA A 21 17.01 10.14 5.74
CA ALA A 21 17.25 11.57 5.63
C ALA A 21 16.96 12.30 6.95
N ASP A 22 15.93 11.93 7.69
CA ASP A 22 15.61 12.49 9.01
C ASP A 22 16.67 12.13 10.07
N ALA A 23 17.36 11.00 9.88
CA ALA A 23 18.53 10.62 10.69
C ALA A 23 19.83 11.38 10.29
N GLY A 24 19.76 12.31 9.35
CA GLY A 24 20.89 13.13 8.90
C GLY A 24 21.76 12.48 7.82
N LEU A 25 21.36 11.33 7.25
CA LEU A 25 22.14 10.65 6.22
C LEU A 25 21.91 11.28 4.84
N SER A 26 22.94 11.26 4.01
CA SER A 26 22.85 11.68 2.61
C SER A 26 22.26 10.57 1.75
N VAL A 27 21.00 10.76 1.28
CA VAL A 27 20.22 9.73 0.59
C VAL A 27 20.03 10.06 -0.89
N THR A 28 20.03 9.01 -1.72
CA THR A 28 19.49 9.05 -3.09
C THR A 28 18.52 7.87 -3.27
N LEU A 29 17.25 8.18 -3.58
CA LEU A 29 16.26 7.19 -3.97
C LEU A 29 16.19 7.11 -5.49
N VAL A 30 16.32 5.90 -6.05
CA VAL A 30 16.27 5.66 -7.50
C VAL A 30 15.14 4.67 -7.81
N THR A 31 14.31 4.98 -8.81
CA THR A 31 13.23 4.11 -9.23
C THR A 31 12.97 4.15 -10.73
N LYS A 32 12.62 3.01 -11.31
CA LYS A 32 12.23 2.93 -12.74
C LYS A 32 10.84 3.48 -13.01
N GLY A 33 9.97 3.52 -11.99
CA GLY A 33 8.59 3.95 -12.11
C GLY A 33 7.98 4.31 -10.77
N VAL A 34 6.68 4.55 -10.76
CA VAL A 34 5.91 4.75 -9.52
C VAL A 34 5.77 3.43 -8.76
N GLY A 35 5.79 3.51 -7.43
CA GLY A 35 5.67 2.35 -6.57
C GLY A 35 4.24 1.77 -6.51
N GLY A 36 4.11 0.60 -5.89
CA GLY A 36 2.86 -0.16 -5.78
C GLY A 36 1.79 0.45 -4.87
N ILE A 37 2.03 1.59 -4.20
CA ILE A 37 1.03 2.25 -3.33
C ILE A 37 -0.25 2.58 -4.12
N GLN A 38 -0.15 2.91 -5.40
CA GLN A 38 -1.29 3.20 -6.28
C GLN A 38 -2.12 1.95 -6.61
N LEU A 39 -1.62 0.75 -6.34
CA LEU A 39 -2.35 -0.51 -6.49
C LEU A 39 -3.11 -0.88 -5.21
N GLY A 40 -2.75 -0.28 -4.09
CA GLY A 40 -3.41 -0.46 -2.80
C GLY A 40 -4.58 0.48 -2.62
N THR A 41 -5.38 0.24 -1.60
CA THR A 41 -6.60 0.98 -1.28
C THR A 41 -6.35 2.35 -0.63
N GLY A 42 -5.09 2.73 -0.41
CA GLY A 42 -4.71 3.92 0.36
C GLY A 42 -4.82 3.72 1.87
N THR A 43 -5.11 2.51 2.32
CA THR A 43 -5.14 2.10 3.73
C THR A 43 -3.81 1.49 4.13
N VAL A 44 -3.60 1.28 5.44
CA VAL A 44 -2.41 0.60 5.97
C VAL A 44 -2.84 -0.61 6.78
N ASP A 45 -2.24 -1.75 6.46
CA ASP A 45 -2.56 -3.04 7.07
C ASP A 45 -1.32 -3.63 7.74
N ILE A 46 -1.44 -4.01 9.02
CA ILE A 46 -0.42 -4.79 9.74
C ILE A 46 -0.67 -6.27 9.54
N LEU A 47 -1.88 -6.72 9.88
CA LEU A 47 -2.36 -8.09 9.71
C LEU A 47 -3.89 -8.07 9.71
N GLY A 48 -4.49 -8.34 8.56
CA GLY A 48 -5.95 -8.31 8.42
C GLY A 48 -6.61 -9.67 8.63
N TYR A 49 -5.93 -10.77 8.25
CA TYR A 49 -6.50 -12.13 8.28
C TYR A 49 -5.49 -13.17 8.77
N ARG A 50 -6.02 -14.21 9.55
CA ARG A 50 -5.23 -15.34 10.07
C ARG A 50 -6.08 -16.58 10.44
N PRO A 51 -6.65 -17.37 9.58
CA PRO A 51 -7.30 -17.02 8.32
C PRO A 51 -8.52 -16.11 8.50
N GLU A 52 -9.11 -16.07 9.69
CA GLU A 52 -10.26 -15.22 10.05
C GLU A 52 -9.82 -13.73 10.17
N PRO A 53 -10.78 -12.80 10.07
CA PRO A 53 -10.49 -11.38 10.28
C PRO A 53 -9.88 -11.13 11.67
N VAL A 54 -8.78 -10.38 11.69
CA VAL A 54 -8.05 -10.01 12.90
C VAL A 54 -8.54 -8.66 13.41
N GLU A 55 -8.87 -8.56 14.71
CA GLU A 55 -9.30 -7.32 15.36
C GLU A 55 -8.11 -6.55 15.98
N ALA A 56 -7.21 -7.26 16.69
CA ALA A 56 -6.02 -6.71 17.31
C ALA A 56 -4.75 -7.18 16.56
N PRO A 57 -4.27 -6.45 15.53
CA PRO A 57 -3.24 -6.95 14.65
C PRO A 57 -1.89 -7.15 15.33
N LEU A 58 -1.49 -6.29 16.27
CA LEU A 58 -0.22 -6.44 16.98
C LEU A 58 -0.21 -7.66 17.93
N GLU A 59 -1.30 -7.92 18.63
CA GLU A 59 -1.45 -9.09 19.50
C GLU A 59 -1.44 -10.40 18.70
N ALA A 60 -1.95 -10.36 17.48
CA ALA A 60 -1.99 -11.54 16.61
C ALA A 60 -0.64 -11.89 15.97
N LEU A 61 0.35 -10.97 15.97
CA LEU A 61 1.63 -11.16 15.28
C LEU A 61 2.44 -12.32 15.85
N GLU A 62 2.56 -12.47 17.17
CA GLU A 62 3.33 -13.57 17.77
C GLU A 62 2.84 -14.94 17.29
N GLY A 63 1.54 -15.14 17.36
CA GLY A 63 0.95 -16.38 16.88
C GLY A 63 1.02 -16.53 15.35
N HIS A 64 1.02 -15.43 14.58
CA HIS A 64 1.22 -15.46 13.14
C HIS A 64 2.65 -15.91 12.79
N VAL A 65 3.65 -15.32 13.44
CA VAL A 65 5.07 -15.70 13.29
C VAL A 65 5.29 -17.17 13.63
N ALA A 66 4.72 -17.64 14.77
CA ALA A 66 4.86 -19.02 15.20
C ALA A 66 4.23 -20.05 14.24
N SER A 67 3.27 -19.63 13.41
CA SER A 67 2.54 -20.52 12.47
C SER A 67 3.19 -20.62 11.09
N ARG A 68 4.25 -19.88 10.82
CA ARG A 68 4.90 -19.79 9.50
C ARG A 68 6.41 -19.96 9.60
N PRO A 69 7.04 -20.58 8.60
CA PRO A 69 8.51 -20.59 8.51
C PRO A 69 9.00 -19.21 8.06
N THR A 70 9.84 -18.58 8.85
CA THR A 70 10.58 -17.33 8.52
C THR A 70 9.76 -16.20 7.85
N PRO A 71 8.62 -15.76 8.46
CA PRO A 71 7.89 -14.61 7.93
C PRO A 71 8.69 -13.32 8.19
N PRO A 72 8.51 -12.25 7.38
CA PRO A 72 9.24 -10.99 7.57
C PRO A 72 9.09 -10.39 8.98
N TYR A 73 7.96 -10.60 9.64
CA TYR A 73 7.73 -10.15 11.02
C TYR A 73 8.54 -10.91 12.08
N SER A 74 9.21 -12.04 11.75
CA SER A 74 10.09 -12.74 12.69
C SER A 74 11.37 -11.96 13.02
N HIS A 75 11.72 -10.97 12.21
CA HIS A 75 12.93 -10.14 12.37
C HIS A 75 12.67 -8.84 13.14
N VAL A 76 11.44 -8.58 13.57
CA VAL A 76 11.03 -7.36 14.28
C VAL A 76 10.02 -7.68 15.37
N THR A 77 9.97 -6.87 16.43
CA THR A 77 8.97 -7.07 17.49
C THR A 77 7.62 -6.44 17.11
N PRO A 78 6.49 -6.92 17.68
CA PRO A 78 5.19 -6.29 17.50
C PRO A 78 5.18 -4.79 17.84
N GLU A 79 5.91 -4.39 18.90
CA GLU A 79 6.03 -2.99 19.30
C GLU A 79 6.75 -2.16 18.23
N PHE A 80 7.79 -2.73 17.58
CA PHE A 80 8.48 -2.05 16.48
C PHE A 80 7.61 -1.91 15.25
N VAL A 81 6.79 -2.91 14.94
CA VAL A 81 5.79 -2.83 13.86
C VAL A 81 4.78 -1.72 14.15
N GLY A 82 4.23 -1.68 15.36
CA GLY A 82 3.31 -0.63 15.80
C GLY A 82 3.94 0.76 15.70
N ALA A 83 5.16 0.92 16.24
CA ALA A 83 5.89 2.18 16.16
C ALA A 83 6.16 2.62 14.71
N SER A 84 6.41 1.67 13.80
CA SER A 84 6.65 1.94 12.38
C SER A 84 5.38 2.45 11.67
N VAL A 85 4.22 1.89 12.01
CA VAL A 85 2.92 2.33 11.48
C VAL A 85 2.51 3.69 12.05
N ALA A 86 2.70 3.88 13.38
CA ALA A 86 2.47 5.16 14.04
C ALA A 86 3.36 6.27 13.45
N TRP A 87 4.65 5.97 13.18
CA TRP A 87 5.55 6.90 12.50
C TRP A 87 5.00 7.36 11.15
N LEU A 88 4.45 6.45 10.32
CA LEU A 88 3.85 6.85 9.06
C LEU A 88 2.63 7.75 9.27
N ARG A 89 1.70 7.38 10.16
CA ARG A 89 0.52 8.18 10.49
C ARG A 89 0.91 9.60 10.89
N ASP A 90 1.89 9.73 11.79
CA ASP A 90 2.34 11.02 12.29
C ASP A 90 3.07 11.84 11.20
N LEU A 91 3.82 11.16 10.31
CA LEU A 91 4.50 11.80 9.18
C LEU A 91 3.54 12.42 8.18
N VAL A 92 2.45 11.72 7.84
CA VAL A 92 1.49 12.18 6.82
C VAL A 92 0.37 13.03 7.39
N GLY A 93 0.11 12.92 8.70
CA GLY A 93 -0.90 13.68 9.45
C GLY A 93 -2.33 13.17 9.28
N ALA A 94 -3.22 13.65 10.15
CA ALA A 94 -4.61 13.20 10.24
C ALA A 94 -5.47 13.54 9.01
N ASP A 95 -5.04 14.47 8.16
CA ASP A 95 -5.71 14.74 6.88
C ASP A 95 -5.46 13.67 5.83
N ALA A 96 -4.44 12.82 6.01
CA ALA A 96 -4.11 11.73 5.09
C ALA A 96 -4.47 10.35 5.64
N LEU A 97 -4.16 10.07 6.92
CA LEU A 97 -4.43 8.78 7.56
C LEU A 97 -4.92 8.98 9.00
N ILE A 98 -5.99 8.25 9.36
CA ILE A 98 -6.55 8.15 10.71
C ILE A 98 -6.64 6.68 11.12
N GLY A 99 -6.83 6.43 12.42
CA GLY A 99 -6.87 5.11 13.03
C GLY A 99 -5.70 4.89 13.97
N ASP A 100 -5.55 3.67 14.44
CA ASP A 100 -4.44 3.29 15.30
C ASP A 100 -3.93 1.88 14.96
N GLU A 101 -2.70 1.61 15.32
CA GLU A 101 -1.98 0.38 15.04
C GLU A 101 -2.44 -0.82 15.87
N THR A 102 -3.24 -0.61 16.92
CA THR A 102 -3.66 -1.66 17.86
C THR A 102 -4.98 -2.32 17.46
N HIS A 103 -5.82 -1.64 16.69
CA HIS A 103 -7.15 -2.12 16.30
C HIS A 103 -7.42 -1.98 14.81
N ASN A 104 -7.91 -3.06 14.20
CA ASN A 104 -8.45 -3.02 12.86
C ASN A 104 -9.90 -2.54 12.88
N VAL A 105 -10.20 -1.52 12.08
CA VAL A 105 -11.57 -1.17 11.71
C VAL A 105 -12.00 -1.99 10.49
N ARG A 106 -13.30 -2.13 10.25
CA ARG A 106 -13.83 -2.81 9.07
C ARG A 106 -14.43 -1.78 8.12
N ILE A 107 -13.95 -1.71 6.90
CA ILE A 107 -14.44 -0.79 5.87
C ILE A 107 -15.10 -1.56 4.71
N PRO A 108 -16.13 -0.97 4.06
CA PRO A 108 -16.72 -1.53 2.85
C PRO A 108 -15.71 -1.56 1.70
N THR A 109 -15.77 -2.61 0.89
CA THR A 109 -15.00 -2.75 -0.34
C THR A 109 -15.88 -2.56 -1.57
N GLY A 110 -15.28 -2.41 -2.75
CA GLY A 110 -15.99 -2.28 -4.03
C GLY A 110 -16.87 -3.47 -4.42
N VAL A 111 -16.82 -4.57 -3.66
CA VAL A 111 -17.73 -5.72 -3.80
C VAL A 111 -18.68 -5.88 -2.59
N GLY A 112 -18.69 -4.93 -1.66
CA GLY A 112 -19.60 -4.95 -0.50
C GLY A 112 -19.18 -5.89 0.64
N ALA A 113 -17.97 -6.46 0.61
CA ALA A 113 -17.39 -7.15 1.76
C ALA A 113 -16.82 -6.12 2.75
N LEU A 114 -16.84 -6.44 4.04
CA LEU A 114 -16.15 -5.67 5.07
C LEU A 114 -14.72 -6.18 5.21
N ARG A 115 -13.74 -5.28 5.07
CA ARG A 115 -12.31 -5.60 5.13
C ARG A 115 -11.65 -4.97 6.36
N PRO A 116 -10.90 -5.76 7.17
CA PRO A 116 -10.13 -5.21 8.29
C PRO A 116 -8.91 -4.40 7.78
N THR A 117 -8.61 -3.30 8.48
CA THR A 117 -7.45 -2.42 8.23
C THR A 117 -7.21 -1.52 9.45
N CYS A 118 -5.97 -1.14 9.75
CA CYS A 118 -5.68 -0.34 10.93
C CYS A 118 -5.65 1.18 10.66
N LEU A 119 -5.13 1.64 9.51
CA LEU A 119 -5.20 3.05 9.16
C LEU A 119 -5.97 3.23 7.85
N ILE A 120 -6.80 4.28 7.81
CA ILE A 120 -7.63 4.61 6.65
C ILE A 120 -7.51 6.10 6.31
N PRO A 121 -7.73 6.48 5.03
CA PRO A 121 -8.03 7.88 4.70
C PRO A 121 -9.27 8.37 5.45
N PRO A 122 -9.29 9.62 5.96
CA PRO A 122 -10.47 10.16 6.66
C PRO A 122 -11.76 10.11 5.83
N SER A 123 -11.63 10.12 4.51
CA SER A 123 -12.75 9.97 3.58
C SER A 123 -13.46 8.61 3.63
N MET A 124 -12.91 7.63 4.32
CA MET A 124 -13.51 6.30 4.48
C MET A 124 -14.20 6.09 5.84
N GLU A 125 -13.97 7.00 6.81
CA GLU A 125 -14.37 6.84 8.22
C GLU A 125 -15.88 6.62 8.39
N ALA A 126 -16.72 7.40 7.72
CA ALA A 126 -18.17 7.29 7.82
C ALA A 126 -18.71 5.96 7.23
N GLY A 127 -17.89 5.21 6.51
CA GLY A 127 -18.21 3.87 6.00
C GLY A 127 -17.98 2.75 7.00
N ILE A 128 -17.33 3.01 8.15
CA ILE A 128 -17.20 2.01 9.22
C ILE A 128 -18.60 1.70 9.76
N PRO A 129 -19.04 0.42 9.78
CA PRO A 129 -20.37 0.06 10.20
C PRO A 129 -20.70 0.53 11.62
N GLN A 130 -21.83 1.21 11.75
CA GLN A 130 -22.35 1.71 13.03
C GLN A 130 -23.74 1.09 13.30
N ALA A 131 -24.07 0.91 14.57
CA ALA A 131 -25.37 0.38 14.98
C ALA A 131 -26.52 1.27 14.45
N GLY A 132 -27.46 0.62 13.73
CA GLY A 132 -28.63 1.29 13.17
C GLY A 132 -28.36 2.20 11.96
N ALA A 133 -27.13 2.33 11.49
CA ALA A 133 -26.81 3.16 10.32
C ALA A 133 -27.49 2.64 9.03
N ARG A 134 -27.84 3.60 8.15
CA ARG A 134 -28.42 3.31 6.83
C ARG A 134 -27.51 3.91 5.76
N TYR A 135 -27.17 3.10 4.77
CA TYR A 135 -26.24 3.50 3.71
C TYR A 135 -26.94 3.65 2.36
N ALA A 136 -26.72 4.78 1.72
CA ALA A 136 -27.07 5.01 0.31
C ALA A 136 -25.80 4.85 -0.53
N ILE A 137 -25.68 3.74 -1.25
CA ILE A 137 -24.52 3.44 -2.10
C ILE A 137 -24.77 4.01 -3.48
N VAL A 138 -24.02 5.04 -3.86
CA VAL A 138 -24.21 5.80 -5.08
C VAL A 138 -23.22 5.40 -6.15
N GLY A 139 -23.71 4.88 -7.27
CA GLY A 139 -22.93 4.63 -8.48
C GLY A 139 -22.99 5.81 -9.44
N LEU A 140 -21.90 6.02 -10.16
CA LEU A 140 -21.79 6.94 -11.28
C LEU A 140 -21.99 6.13 -12.56
N ALA A 141 -23.09 6.35 -13.29
CA ALA A 141 -23.50 5.49 -14.40
C ALA A 141 -22.45 5.35 -15.52
N ARG A 142 -21.56 6.36 -15.66
CA ARG A 142 -20.45 6.36 -16.61
C ARG A 142 -19.13 5.86 -16.04
N PHE A 143 -19.15 5.31 -14.82
CA PHE A 143 -18.00 4.66 -14.17
C PHE A 143 -18.28 3.16 -14.02
N LYS A 144 -17.75 2.35 -14.94
CA LYS A 144 -18.05 0.93 -15.07
C LYS A 144 -17.38 0.05 -14.03
N ASP A 145 -16.40 0.58 -13.28
CA ASP A 145 -15.62 -0.19 -12.30
C ASP A 145 -16.27 -0.21 -10.90
N PHE A 146 -17.51 0.26 -10.76
CA PHE A 146 -18.25 0.27 -9.52
C PHE A 146 -19.72 -0.06 -9.71
N TYR A 147 -20.22 -1.07 -9.02
CA TYR A 147 -21.58 -1.58 -9.11
C TYR A 147 -22.32 -1.36 -7.78
N PRO A 148 -23.07 -0.25 -7.61
CA PRO A 148 -23.70 0.10 -6.34
C PRO A 148 -24.69 -0.96 -5.86
N GLY A 149 -25.41 -1.64 -6.76
CA GLY A 149 -26.32 -2.73 -6.44
C GLY A 149 -25.61 -3.93 -5.79
N LEU A 150 -24.48 -4.35 -6.35
CA LEU A 150 -23.67 -5.42 -5.80
C LEU A 150 -23.14 -5.05 -4.41
N VAL A 151 -22.62 -3.84 -4.25
CA VAL A 151 -22.08 -3.37 -2.97
C VAL A 151 -23.17 -3.33 -1.91
N ALA A 152 -24.31 -2.70 -2.22
CA ALA A 152 -25.42 -2.58 -1.28
C ALA A 152 -25.99 -3.96 -0.88
N GLU A 153 -26.23 -4.86 -1.84
CA GLU A 153 -26.74 -6.20 -1.57
C GLU A 153 -25.79 -7.02 -0.69
N ASN A 154 -24.48 -6.99 -0.98
CA ASN A 154 -23.52 -7.73 -0.18
C ASN A 154 -23.32 -7.13 1.22
N LEU A 155 -23.41 -5.79 1.38
CA LEU A 155 -23.42 -5.16 2.70
C LEU A 155 -24.62 -5.61 3.53
N THR A 156 -25.82 -5.74 2.96
CA THR A 156 -27.02 -6.20 3.71
C THR A 156 -26.91 -7.65 4.19
N ARG A 157 -26.00 -8.45 3.66
CA ARG A 157 -25.71 -9.81 4.11
C ARG A 157 -24.72 -9.85 5.29
N GLN A 158 -24.18 -8.70 5.70
CA GLN A 158 -23.22 -8.57 6.80
C GLN A 158 -23.91 -7.98 8.03
N ASN A 159 -23.39 -8.29 9.20
CA ASN A 159 -23.88 -7.73 10.45
C ASN A 159 -23.05 -6.52 10.86
N GLY A 160 -23.72 -5.51 11.39
CA GLY A 160 -23.12 -4.39 12.09
C GLY A 160 -22.61 -4.77 13.48
N PRO A 161 -22.04 -3.82 14.21
CA PRO A 161 -21.48 -4.05 15.56
C PRO A 161 -22.54 -4.45 16.61
N ASP A 162 -23.80 -4.17 16.35
CA ASP A 162 -24.95 -4.59 17.16
C ASP A 162 -25.49 -5.99 16.84
N GLY A 163 -24.83 -6.69 15.91
CA GLY A 163 -25.26 -8.00 15.41
C GLY A 163 -26.46 -7.95 14.45
N ALA A 164 -27.04 -6.78 14.19
CA ALA A 164 -28.13 -6.63 13.23
C ALA A 164 -27.58 -6.50 11.79
N PRO A 165 -28.34 -6.96 10.76
CA PRO A 165 -27.97 -6.76 9.36
C PRO A 165 -27.79 -5.28 9.02
N ILE A 166 -26.73 -4.97 8.28
CA ILE A 166 -26.46 -3.61 7.77
C ILE A 166 -27.59 -3.23 6.80
N LYS A 167 -28.09 -2.01 6.89
CA LYS A 167 -29.08 -1.47 5.98
C LYS A 167 -28.40 -0.66 4.88
N ALA A 168 -28.50 -1.13 3.64
CA ALA A 168 -27.94 -0.45 2.49
C ALA A 168 -28.87 -0.52 1.29
N ARG A 169 -28.93 0.55 0.50
CA ARG A 169 -29.64 0.58 -0.80
C ARG A 169 -28.76 1.22 -1.87
N ALA A 170 -29.02 0.87 -3.12
CA ALA A 170 -28.28 1.38 -4.25
C ALA A 170 -28.98 2.56 -4.90
N LEU A 171 -28.21 3.56 -5.29
CA LEU A 171 -28.62 4.68 -6.12
C LEU A 171 -27.69 4.78 -7.34
N SER A 172 -28.14 5.42 -8.41
CA SER A 172 -27.31 5.69 -9.58
C SER A 172 -27.62 7.08 -10.14
N VAL A 173 -26.56 7.81 -10.51
CA VAL A 173 -26.68 9.14 -11.12
C VAL A 173 -25.86 9.17 -12.42
N ASP A 174 -26.35 9.87 -13.45
CA ASP A 174 -25.62 10.08 -14.69
C ASP A 174 -24.72 11.31 -14.61
N TYR A 175 -23.59 11.13 -13.91
CA TYR A 175 -22.58 12.18 -13.79
C TYR A 175 -21.64 12.16 -15.01
N VAL A 176 -21.70 13.19 -15.82
CA VAL A 176 -20.92 13.35 -17.06
C VAL A 176 -19.62 14.09 -16.73
N VAL A 177 -18.47 13.45 -16.94
CA VAL A 177 -17.13 14.05 -16.80
C VAL A 177 -16.83 14.95 -17.99
N ARG A 178 -17.06 14.43 -19.21
CA ARG A 178 -16.91 15.15 -20.48
C ARG A 178 -18.10 14.86 -21.40
N GLU A 179 -18.55 15.87 -22.11
CA GLU A 179 -19.60 15.68 -23.11
C GLU A 179 -19.18 14.70 -24.20
N GLY A 180 -20.11 13.81 -24.60
CA GLY A 180 -19.87 12.81 -25.62
C GLY A 180 -19.15 11.53 -25.15
N GLU A 181 -18.63 11.46 -23.92
CA GLU A 181 -18.10 10.22 -23.38
C GLU A 181 -19.21 9.28 -22.93
N VAL A 182 -19.12 8.00 -23.33
CA VAL A 182 -20.03 6.94 -22.90
C VAL A 182 -19.65 6.43 -21.51
N ASP A 183 -18.34 6.35 -21.24
CA ASP A 183 -17.75 6.00 -19.94
C ASP A 183 -16.49 6.81 -19.67
N SER A 184 -16.05 6.80 -18.41
CA SER A 184 -14.84 7.51 -17.99
C SER A 184 -14.15 6.76 -16.84
N THR A 185 -12.83 6.88 -16.77
CA THR A 185 -12.02 6.23 -15.75
C THR A 185 -12.19 6.86 -14.36
N GLY A 186 -11.88 6.11 -13.30
CA GLY A 186 -11.85 6.65 -11.93
C GLY A 186 -10.95 7.88 -11.78
N THR A 187 -9.79 7.90 -12.44
CA THR A 187 -8.88 9.05 -12.45
C THR A 187 -9.49 10.29 -13.12
N ASN A 188 -10.26 10.12 -14.20
CA ASN A 188 -10.95 11.24 -14.84
C ASN A 188 -12.08 11.78 -13.97
N HIS A 189 -12.84 10.90 -13.30
CA HIS A 189 -13.85 11.31 -12.32
C HIS A 189 -13.19 12.10 -11.18
N ALA A 190 -12.07 11.60 -10.62
CA ALA A 190 -11.36 12.25 -9.54
C ALA A 190 -10.87 13.66 -9.92
N ARG A 191 -10.22 13.81 -11.08
CA ARG A 191 -9.79 15.12 -11.60
C ARG A 191 -10.96 16.06 -11.87
N SER A 192 -12.10 15.54 -12.33
CA SER A 192 -13.30 16.35 -12.48
C SER A 192 -13.81 16.85 -11.14
N LEU A 193 -13.79 16.00 -10.11
CA LEU A 193 -14.28 16.31 -8.78
C LEU A 193 -13.28 17.08 -7.91
N ASP A 194 -12.08 17.40 -8.40
CA ASP A 194 -11.21 18.42 -7.80
C ASP A 194 -11.85 19.84 -7.86
N ARG A 195 -12.78 20.04 -8.80
CA ARG A 195 -13.44 21.33 -8.98
C ARG A 195 -14.75 21.41 -8.19
N GLU A 196 -14.90 22.48 -7.44
CA GLU A 196 -16.08 22.72 -6.58
C GLU A 196 -17.40 22.73 -7.38
N GLU A 197 -17.42 23.39 -8.54
CA GLU A 197 -18.62 23.44 -9.39
C GLU A 197 -19.07 22.06 -9.85
N ASN A 198 -18.14 21.13 -10.06
CA ASN A 198 -18.44 19.77 -10.44
C ASN A 198 -19.00 18.96 -9.25
N ARG A 199 -18.48 19.18 -8.05
CA ARG A 199 -19.04 18.60 -6.83
C ARG A 199 -20.44 19.12 -6.55
N ALA A 200 -20.67 20.42 -6.75
CA ALA A 200 -22.01 21.01 -6.61
C ALA A 200 -23.02 20.39 -7.61
N ARG A 201 -22.59 20.16 -8.86
CA ARG A 201 -23.41 19.47 -9.88
C ARG A 201 -23.72 18.03 -9.47
N LEU A 202 -22.74 17.28 -8.99
CA LEU A 202 -22.92 15.92 -8.48
C LEU A 202 -23.88 15.90 -7.28
N ALA A 203 -23.69 16.79 -6.32
CA ALA A 203 -24.57 16.94 -5.16
C ALA A 203 -26.02 17.22 -5.57
N GLY A 204 -26.23 18.08 -6.57
CA GLY A 204 -27.55 18.38 -7.12
C GLY A 204 -28.27 17.17 -7.71
N GLN A 205 -27.53 16.19 -8.22
CA GLN A 205 -28.12 14.93 -8.75
C GLN A 205 -28.39 13.90 -7.61
N ILE A 206 -27.54 13.84 -6.59
CA ILE A 206 -27.67 12.84 -5.53
C ILE A 206 -28.72 13.27 -4.48
N ARG A 207 -28.67 14.54 -4.03
CA ARG A 207 -29.47 15.05 -2.93
C ARG A 207 -30.99 14.77 -3.02
N PRO A 208 -31.67 14.90 -4.19
CA PRO A 208 -33.09 14.59 -4.29
C PRO A 208 -33.44 13.09 -4.11
N LEU A 209 -32.45 12.22 -4.13
CA LEU A 209 -32.61 10.76 -4.04
C LEU A 209 -32.37 10.23 -2.60
N LEU A 210 -31.86 11.10 -1.70
CA LEU A 210 -31.50 10.69 -0.35
C LEU A 210 -32.70 10.75 0.59
N GLU A 211 -32.67 9.86 1.60
CA GLU A 211 -33.57 9.86 2.76
C GLU A 211 -32.85 10.44 3.99
N ASP A 212 -33.63 11.04 4.90
CA ASP A 212 -33.06 11.61 6.12
C ASP A 212 -32.22 10.60 6.90
N GLY A 213 -31.04 11.02 7.35
CA GLY A 213 -30.14 10.21 8.17
C GLY A 213 -29.38 9.12 7.42
N GLU A 214 -29.39 9.09 6.10
CA GLU A 214 -28.54 8.19 5.31
C GLU A 214 -27.09 8.65 5.29
N ILE A 215 -26.17 7.69 5.29
CA ILE A 215 -24.73 7.87 5.06
C ILE A 215 -24.44 7.49 3.60
N VAL A 216 -23.79 8.39 2.86
CA VAL A 216 -23.63 8.26 1.41
C VAL A 216 -22.29 7.64 1.07
N GLY A 217 -22.31 6.45 0.49
CA GLY A 217 -21.13 5.76 -0.01
C GLY A 217 -20.93 5.98 -1.52
N LEU A 218 -19.75 6.45 -1.93
CA LEU A 218 -19.37 6.63 -3.33
C LEU A 218 -18.09 5.84 -3.66
N PRO A 219 -17.85 5.46 -4.92
CA PRO A 219 -16.54 4.97 -5.31
C PRO A 219 -15.45 6.00 -4.94
N ALA A 220 -14.28 5.52 -4.55
CA ALA A 220 -13.17 6.35 -4.11
C ALA A 220 -12.54 7.14 -5.27
N VAL A 221 -13.27 8.19 -5.70
CA VAL A 221 -12.91 9.09 -6.80
C VAL A 221 -13.22 10.56 -6.47
N LEU A 222 -13.34 10.90 -5.19
CA LEU A 222 -13.71 12.24 -4.73
C LEU A 222 -12.49 13.17 -4.64
N GLY A 223 -11.99 13.61 -5.80
CA GLY A 223 -10.80 14.45 -5.94
C GLY A 223 -9.50 13.66 -5.97
N LEU A 224 -8.59 14.05 -6.84
CA LEU A 224 -7.23 13.51 -6.94
C LEU A 224 -6.22 14.41 -6.21
N ASP A 225 -6.32 15.72 -6.47
CA ASP A 225 -5.39 16.73 -5.95
C ASP A 225 -5.96 17.46 -4.72
N ASP A 226 -7.30 17.55 -4.59
CA ASP A 226 -7.99 18.14 -3.44
C ASP A 226 -8.34 17.05 -2.38
N PRO A 227 -7.60 16.94 -1.27
CA PRO A 227 -7.87 15.93 -0.23
C PRO A 227 -9.17 16.20 0.54
N ASN A 228 -9.77 17.39 0.40
CA ASN A 228 -11.00 17.78 1.08
C ASN A 228 -12.26 17.71 0.19
N ALA A 229 -12.12 17.23 -1.04
CA ALA A 229 -13.24 17.14 -1.98
C ALA A 229 -14.44 16.35 -1.43
N TRP A 230 -14.20 15.30 -0.65
CA TRP A 230 -15.24 14.51 0.01
C TRP A 230 -15.97 15.28 1.10
N ARG A 231 -15.27 16.14 1.89
CA ARG A 231 -15.88 17.01 2.93
C ARG A 231 -16.78 18.05 2.30
N ASP A 232 -16.31 18.74 1.27
CA ASP A 232 -17.11 19.71 0.52
C ASP A 232 -18.36 19.05 -0.10
N LEU A 233 -18.26 17.83 -0.60
CA LEU A 233 -19.41 17.08 -1.10
C LEU A 233 -20.38 16.72 0.03
N ALA A 234 -19.90 16.31 1.20
CA ALA A 234 -20.72 16.02 2.37
C ALA A 234 -21.51 17.27 2.81
N ASP A 235 -20.85 18.43 2.88
CA ASP A 235 -21.49 19.71 3.22
C ASP A 235 -22.58 20.09 2.22
N LYS A 236 -22.31 19.90 0.92
CA LYS A 236 -23.30 20.18 -0.15
C LYS A 236 -24.48 19.21 -0.14
N LEU A 237 -24.30 17.98 0.27
CA LEU A 237 -25.38 17.00 0.42
C LEU A 237 -26.18 17.19 1.72
N GLY A 238 -25.55 17.66 2.79
CA GLY A 238 -26.10 17.67 4.15
C GLY A 238 -26.12 16.27 4.79
N HIS A 239 -25.31 15.35 4.31
CA HIS A 239 -25.20 13.97 4.74
C HIS A 239 -23.74 13.57 4.89
N PRO A 240 -23.38 12.69 5.85
CA PRO A 240 -22.05 12.10 5.89
C PRO A 240 -21.73 11.37 4.58
N VAL A 241 -20.52 11.55 4.07
CA VAL A 241 -20.02 10.90 2.83
C VAL A 241 -18.82 10.02 3.16
N PHE A 242 -18.74 8.87 2.50
CA PHE A 242 -17.54 8.04 2.54
C PHE A 242 -17.16 7.50 1.18
N GLU A 243 -15.86 7.30 1.01
CA GLU A 243 -15.27 6.67 -0.17
C GLU A 243 -15.18 5.14 0.02
N ILE A 244 -15.57 4.40 -1.01
CA ILE A 244 -15.45 2.93 -1.07
C ILE A 244 -14.28 2.60 -1.98
N PRO A 245 -13.23 1.91 -1.48
CA PRO A 245 -12.10 1.51 -2.29
C PRO A 245 -12.52 0.69 -3.51
N ILE A 246 -11.93 1.01 -4.63
CA ILE A 246 -12.13 0.34 -5.92
C ILE A 246 -10.86 -0.36 -6.38
N GLN A 247 -10.95 -1.14 -7.47
CA GLN A 247 -9.79 -1.77 -8.10
C GLN A 247 -8.78 -0.74 -8.63
N PRO A 248 -7.51 -1.13 -8.82
CA PRO A 248 -6.49 -0.26 -9.37
C PRO A 248 -6.84 0.30 -10.77
N PRO A 249 -6.40 1.55 -11.06
CA PRO A 249 -5.59 2.42 -10.19
C PRO A 249 -6.42 3.08 -9.08
N SER A 250 -5.93 3.01 -7.85
CA SER A 250 -6.60 3.53 -6.67
C SER A 250 -6.32 5.02 -6.49
N VAL A 251 -7.36 5.86 -6.49
CA VAL A 251 -7.22 7.30 -6.23
C VAL A 251 -6.70 7.60 -4.81
N PRO A 252 -7.19 6.96 -3.72
CA PRO A 252 -6.59 7.12 -2.40
C PRO A 252 -5.12 6.70 -2.34
N GLY A 253 -4.76 5.59 -2.99
CA GLY A 253 -3.36 5.16 -3.11
C GLY A 253 -2.50 6.17 -3.88
N MET A 254 -3.05 6.80 -4.93
CA MET A 254 -2.36 7.87 -5.68
C MET A 254 -2.13 9.12 -4.82
N ARG A 255 -3.12 9.52 -4.00
CA ARG A 255 -2.98 10.65 -3.05
C ARG A 255 -1.86 10.38 -2.04
N LEU A 256 -1.85 9.20 -1.41
CA LEU A 256 -0.82 8.80 -0.44
C LEU A 256 0.57 8.74 -1.09
N ASN A 257 0.68 8.14 -2.29
CA ASN A 257 1.92 8.09 -3.04
C ASN A 257 2.46 9.47 -3.39
N ALA A 258 1.60 10.38 -3.85
CA ALA A 258 1.98 11.76 -4.18
C ALA A 258 2.47 12.51 -2.94
N LEU A 259 1.80 12.35 -1.79
CA LEU A 259 2.20 12.96 -0.52
C LEU A 259 3.57 12.47 -0.07
N LEU A 260 3.78 11.14 -0.02
CA LEU A 260 5.05 10.55 0.41
C LEU A 260 6.19 10.90 -0.54
N THR A 261 5.94 10.91 -1.86
CA THR A 261 6.94 11.32 -2.86
C THR A 261 7.34 12.78 -2.68
N ARG A 262 6.39 13.67 -2.36
CA ARG A 262 6.65 15.09 -2.07
C ARG A 262 7.52 15.22 -0.81
N ILE A 263 7.18 14.51 0.26
CA ILE A 263 7.96 14.50 1.51
C ILE A 263 9.39 14.01 1.24
N ALA A 264 9.55 12.86 0.55
CA ALA A 264 10.86 12.34 0.20
C ALA A 264 11.68 13.32 -0.64
N SER A 265 11.06 13.95 -1.66
CA SER A 265 11.70 14.92 -2.55
C SER A 265 12.14 16.20 -1.83
N SER A 266 11.50 16.55 -0.71
CA SER A 266 11.93 17.71 0.10
C SER A 266 13.14 17.40 1.01
N LYS A 267 13.42 16.11 1.28
CA LYS A 267 14.45 15.66 2.21
C LYS A 267 15.67 15.03 1.54
N CYS A 268 15.49 14.40 0.38
CA CYS A 268 16.57 13.68 -0.32
C CYS A 268 16.46 13.80 -1.85
N ARG A 269 17.49 13.31 -2.54
CA ARG A 269 17.45 13.24 -4.00
C ARG A 269 16.60 12.07 -4.46
N VAL A 270 15.50 12.36 -5.15
CA VAL A 270 14.62 11.36 -5.79
C VAL A 270 14.86 11.37 -7.30
N VAL A 271 15.15 10.18 -7.88
CA VAL A 271 15.42 9.98 -9.31
C VAL A 271 14.38 9.04 -9.87
N LEU A 272 13.41 9.59 -10.59
CA LEU A 272 12.29 8.85 -11.19
C LEU A 272 12.61 8.43 -12.63
N GLY A 273 11.96 7.35 -13.09
CA GLY A 273 12.07 6.87 -14.48
C GLY A 273 13.46 6.33 -14.84
N SER A 274 14.23 5.87 -13.85
CA SER A 274 15.63 5.49 -14.00
C SER A 274 15.84 4.04 -13.57
N PRO A 275 15.76 3.07 -14.50
CA PRO A 275 16.03 1.67 -14.19
C PRO A 275 17.50 1.48 -13.77
N ILE A 276 17.70 0.60 -12.79
CA ILE A 276 19.04 0.16 -12.37
C ILE A 276 19.66 -0.67 -13.49
N LYS A 277 20.93 -0.43 -13.77
CA LYS A 277 21.74 -1.17 -14.75
C LYS A 277 22.70 -2.15 -14.09
N ALA A 278 23.31 -1.72 -12.98
CA ALA A 278 24.24 -2.56 -12.23
C ALA A 278 24.34 -2.08 -10.76
N VAL A 279 24.66 -2.99 -9.89
CA VAL A 279 25.14 -2.74 -8.53
C VAL A 279 26.59 -3.21 -8.49
N HIS A 280 27.50 -2.29 -8.18
CA HIS A 280 28.94 -2.56 -8.13
C HIS A 280 29.36 -2.91 -6.72
N THR A 281 30.24 -3.88 -6.61
CA THR A 281 30.84 -4.33 -5.35
C THR A 281 32.36 -4.19 -5.40
N SER A 282 32.97 -3.88 -4.24
CA SER A 282 34.40 -3.89 -4.02
C SER A 282 34.66 -4.45 -2.63
N ASP A 283 35.64 -5.34 -2.52
CA ASP A 283 36.04 -5.97 -1.24
C ASP A 283 34.86 -6.59 -0.47
N GLY A 284 33.92 -7.23 -1.19
CA GLY A 284 32.75 -7.89 -0.61
C GLY A 284 31.65 -6.92 -0.11
N ARG A 285 31.74 -5.63 -0.44
CA ARG A 285 30.76 -4.60 -0.08
C ARG A 285 30.16 -3.94 -1.31
N VAL A 286 28.91 -3.51 -1.25
CA VAL A 286 28.34 -2.62 -2.25
C VAL A 286 29.10 -1.29 -2.23
N SER A 287 29.58 -0.84 -3.40
CA SER A 287 30.36 0.39 -3.55
C SER A 287 29.65 1.47 -4.35
N ALA A 288 28.83 1.08 -5.34
CA ALA A 288 28.11 2.04 -6.18
C ALA A 288 26.87 1.41 -6.83
N VAL A 289 25.96 2.26 -7.25
CA VAL A 289 24.76 1.90 -8.04
C VAL A 289 24.81 2.65 -9.37
N GLU A 290 24.66 1.92 -10.47
CA GLU A 290 24.55 2.46 -11.82
C GLU A 290 23.11 2.43 -12.29
N TYR A 291 22.58 3.56 -12.77
CA TYR A 291 21.23 3.68 -13.30
C TYR A 291 21.20 4.46 -14.62
N ALA A 292 20.17 4.19 -15.43
CA ALA A 292 19.94 4.96 -16.66
C ALA A 292 19.31 6.32 -16.33
N SER A 293 19.83 7.39 -16.92
CA SER A 293 19.25 8.73 -16.80
C SER A 293 19.42 9.48 -18.11
N ALA A 294 18.30 9.89 -18.73
CA ALA A 294 18.29 10.68 -19.97
C ALA A 294 19.24 10.14 -21.08
N GLY A 295 19.23 8.83 -21.30
CA GLY A 295 20.04 8.15 -22.31
C GLY A 295 21.52 7.93 -21.94
N ARG A 296 21.92 8.27 -20.72
CA ARG A 296 23.28 8.05 -20.19
C ARG A 296 23.25 7.14 -18.97
N SER A 297 24.39 6.56 -18.62
CA SER A 297 24.60 5.92 -17.33
C SER A 297 25.08 6.94 -16.30
N THR A 298 24.51 6.85 -15.11
CA THR A 298 24.94 7.62 -13.94
C THR A 298 25.34 6.64 -12.84
N ILE A 299 26.54 6.81 -12.29
CA ILE A 299 27.05 5.99 -11.17
C ILE A 299 26.99 6.85 -9.92
N VAL A 300 26.43 6.29 -8.85
CA VAL A 300 26.39 6.89 -7.51
C VAL A 300 27.09 5.97 -6.54
N GLU A 301 28.24 6.40 -6.04
CA GLU A 301 28.94 5.73 -4.95
C GLU A 301 28.11 5.78 -3.68
N THR A 302 28.08 4.68 -2.91
CA THR A 302 27.31 4.57 -1.67
C THR A 302 28.02 3.75 -0.60
N ARG A 303 27.73 4.06 0.64
CA ARG A 303 28.17 3.26 1.82
C ARG A 303 27.24 2.09 2.06
N SER A 304 25.93 2.27 1.83
CA SER A 304 24.89 1.25 2.05
C SER A 304 23.84 1.28 0.97
N LEU A 305 23.23 0.13 0.68
CA LEU A 305 22.18 -0.04 -0.30
C LEU A 305 20.96 -0.70 0.34
N ILE A 306 19.77 -0.08 0.20
CA ILE A 306 18.49 -0.68 0.55
C ILE A 306 17.76 -1.07 -0.74
N LEU A 307 17.51 -2.36 -0.93
CA LEU A 307 16.70 -2.89 -2.02
C LEU A 307 15.23 -2.97 -1.57
N ALA A 308 14.42 -2.01 -2.03
CA ALA A 308 12.99 -1.89 -1.73
C ALA A 308 12.15 -1.88 -3.02
N ALA A 309 12.55 -2.72 -3.98
CA ALA A 309 12.06 -2.69 -5.35
C ALA A 309 10.72 -3.41 -5.57
N GLY A 310 10.10 -3.96 -4.52
CA GLY A 310 8.86 -4.75 -4.60
C GLY A 310 9.12 -6.21 -4.97
N GLY A 311 8.08 -6.93 -5.39
CA GLY A 311 8.12 -8.36 -5.72
C GLY A 311 7.87 -8.63 -7.20
N PHE A 312 7.05 -9.65 -7.47
CA PHE A 312 6.66 -10.02 -8.84
C PHE A 312 5.87 -8.91 -9.54
N GLU A 313 5.01 -8.20 -8.82
CA GLU A 313 4.18 -7.10 -9.32
C GLU A 313 4.99 -5.91 -9.88
N SER A 314 6.21 -5.73 -9.40
CA SER A 314 7.13 -4.68 -9.87
C SER A 314 8.18 -5.18 -10.86
N GLY A 315 8.29 -6.52 -11.02
CA GLY A 315 9.32 -7.19 -11.79
C GLY A 315 10.70 -7.16 -11.11
N ALA A 316 10.76 -6.92 -9.78
CA ALA A 316 11.99 -7.11 -9.00
C ALA A 316 12.26 -8.60 -8.75
N LEU A 317 11.20 -9.40 -8.63
CA LEU A 317 11.23 -10.85 -8.78
C LEU A 317 10.58 -11.22 -10.10
N ASP A 318 11.13 -12.21 -10.79
CA ASP A 318 10.65 -12.72 -12.07
C ASP A 318 10.67 -14.25 -12.06
N MET A 319 9.72 -14.86 -12.77
CA MET A 319 9.68 -16.30 -12.98
C MET A 319 9.59 -16.58 -14.47
N ASP A 320 10.55 -17.33 -14.99
CA ASP A 320 10.53 -17.74 -16.39
C ASP A 320 9.54 -18.89 -16.67
N SER A 321 9.36 -19.25 -17.92
CA SER A 321 8.44 -20.31 -18.36
C SER A 321 8.84 -21.72 -17.90
N TYR A 322 10.02 -21.87 -17.33
CA TYR A 322 10.51 -23.13 -16.75
C TYR A 322 10.34 -23.20 -15.23
N GLY A 323 9.78 -22.12 -14.62
CA GLY A 323 9.59 -22.05 -13.18
C GLY A 323 10.82 -21.57 -12.40
N THR A 324 11.85 -21.04 -13.07
CA THR A 324 13.02 -20.49 -12.40
C THR A 324 12.70 -19.07 -11.90
N VAL A 325 12.73 -18.87 -10.60
CA VAL A 325 12.54 -17.56 -9.96
C VAL A 325 13.90 -16.90 -9.76
N ARG A 326 13.96 -15.58 -10.03
CA ARG A 326 15.18 -14.79 -9.86
C ARG A 326 14.88 -13.39 -9.37
N GLU A 327 15.82 -12.83 -8.62
CA GLU A 327 15.88 -11.40 -8.33
C GLU A 327 16.60 -10.68 -9.50
N THR A 328 16.00 -9.62 -10.04
CA THR A 328 16.35 -9.07 -11.35
C THR A 328 17.33 -7.90 -11.32
N ILE A 329 17.66 -7.35 -10.14
CA ILE A 329 18.45 -6.12 -10.00
C ILE A 329 19.89 -6.42 -9.61
N CYS A 330 20.08 -7.29 -8.61
CA CYS A 330 21.38 -7.63 -8.05
C CYS A 330 21.78 -9.11 -8.30
N GLY A 331 20.85 -9.94 -8.80
CA GLY A 331 21.07 -11.37 -8.99
C GLY A 331 21.19 -12.14 -7.66
N LEU A 332 20.45 -11.71 -6.66
CA LEU A 332 20.48 -12.28 -5.30
C LEU A 332 19.80 -13.66 -5.23
N PRO A 333 20.21 -14.53 -4.31
CA PRO A 333 19.54 -15.80 -4.09
C PRO A 333 18.11 -15.59 -3.60
N VAL A 334 17.16 -16.32 -4.21
CA VAL A 334 15.73 -16.26 -3.89
C VAL A 334 15.35 -17.53 -3.13
N MET A 335 14.80 -17.36 -1.92
CA MET A 335 14.30 -18.45 -1.10
C MET A 335 12.90 -18.90 -1.54
N GLY A 336 12.51 -20.15 -1.16
CA GLY A 336 11.15 -20.65 -1.41
C GLY A 336 10.88 -21.06 -2.86
N THR A 337 11.94 -21.33 -3.66
CA THR A 337 11.83 -21.66 -5.09
C THR A 337 11.91 -23.16 -5.40
N SER A 338 11.95 -24.02 -4.38
CA SER A 338 12.03 -25.48 -4.54
C SER A 338 10.63 -26.12 -4.58
N GLY A 339 10.45 -27.13 -5.45
CA GLY A 339 9.22 -27.90 -5.54
C GLY A 339 8.14 -27.25 -6.41
N GLN A 340 6.87 -27.57 -6.14
CA GLN A 340 5.73 -27.03 -6.88
C GLN A 340 5.42 -25.61 -6.39
N LEU A 341 5.56 -24.61 -7.27
CA LEU A 341 5.37 -23.19 -6.94
C LEU A 341 3.90 -22.74 -7.01
N LEU A 342 3.07 -23.45 -7.77
CA LEU A 342 1.67 -23.08 -7.98
C LEU A 342 0.76 -24.30 -7.72
N HIS A 343 -0.36 -24.06 -7.05
CA HIS A 343 -1.45 -25.02 -6.86
C HIS A 343 -2.63 -24.66 -7.78
N ALA A 344 -3.38 -25.67 -8.22
CA ALA A 344 -4.55 -25.49 -9.09
C ALA A 344 -5.70 -24.76 -8.38
N ASP A 345 -5.82 -24.96 -7.06
CA ASP A 345 -6.83 -24.27 -6.23
C ASP A 345 -6.28 -22.92 -5.74
N PHE A 346 -6.78 -21.82 -6.32
CA PHE A 346 -6.38 -20.47 -5.93
C PHE A 346 -6.84 -20.12 -4.50
N TRP A 347 -7.98 -20.64 -4.06
CA TRP A 347 -8.53 -20.36 -2.72
C TRP A 347 -8.12 -21.38 -1.65
N GLY A 348 -7.37 -22.40 -2.04
CA GLY A 348 -6.84 -23.43 -1.14
C GLY A 348 -5.69 -22.93 -0.26
N GLU A 349 -4.62 -23.71 -0.19
CA GLU A 349 -3.39 -23.37 0.53
C GLU A 349 -2.68 -22.15 -0.10
N ASP A 350 -1.73 -21.56 0.63
CA ASP A 350 -0.90 -20.48 0.09
C ASP A 350 -0.13 -20.97 -1.13
N GLN A 351 -0.11 -20.15 -2.18
CA GLN A 351 0.70 -20.42 -3.37
C GLN A 351 2.18 -20.23 -3.03
N PRO A 352 3.04 -21.26 -3.11
CA PRO A 352 4.45 -21.16 -2.72
C PRO A 352 5.21 -20.05 -3.45
N LEU A 353 4.83 -19.76 -4.69
CA LEU A 353 5.41 -18.65 -5.45
C LEU A 353 5.36 -17.32 -4.70
N PHE A 354 4.23 -17.02 -4.03
CA PHE A 354 4.08 -15.74 -3.30
C PHE A 354 4.83 -15.72 -1.96
N LEU A 355 5.29 -16.85 -1.47
CA LEU A 355 6.18 -16.95 -0.32
C LEU A 355 7.65 -16.81 -0.71
N SER A 356 7.97 -16.86 -2.01
CA SER A 356 9.34 -16.72 -2.50
C SER A 356 9.83 -15.29 -2.39
N GLY A 357 11.10 -15.10 -2.08
CA GLY A 357 11.72 -13.78 -1.93
C GLY A 357 13.13 -13.85 -1.36
N LEU A 358 13.62 -12.71 -0.90
CA LEU A 358 14.93 -12.58 -0.28
C LEU A 358 14.85 -12.95 1.21
N ALA A 359 15.79 -13.75 1.68
CA ALA A 359 16.03 -13.96 3.10
C ALA A 359 16.85 -12.80 3.67
N VAL A 360 16.56 -12.41 4.91
CA VAL A 360 17.28 -11.38 5.63
C VAL A 360 17.60 -11.84 7.05
N ASP A 361 18.58 -11.19 7.69
CA ASP A 361 18.81 -11.32 9.12
C ASP A 361 18.01 -10.26 9.93
N ASP A 362 18.15 -10.26 11.25
CA ASP A 362 17.46 -9.32 12.15
C ASP A 362 17.88 -7.85 11.93
N ASN A 363 18.96 -7.61 11.19
CA ASN A 363 19.38 -6.28 10.74
C ASN A 363 18.89 -5.94 9.33
N MET A 364 18.04 -6.76 8.72
CA MET A 364 17.55 -6.65 7.33
C MET A 364 18.64 -6.80 6.27
N ARG A 365 19.81 -7.37 6.57
CA ARG A 365 20.85 -7.67 5.57
C ARG A 365 20.47 -8.91 4.79
N VAL A 366 20.65 -8.84 3.47
CA VAL A 366 20.32 -9.96 2.57
C VAL A 366 21.27 -11.14 2.80
N LEU A 367 20.70 -12.33 2.98
CA LEU A 367 21.42 -13.57 3.24
C LEU A 367 21.63 -14.40 1.95
N ASN A 368 22.73 -15.13 1.90
CA ASN A 368 22.99 -16.17 0.93
C ASN A 368 22.35 -17.51 1.37
N GLU A 369 22.54 -18.57 0.57
CA GLU A 369 21.99 -19.90 0.84
C GLU A 369 22.56 -20.55 2.11
N GLU A 370 23.75 -20.14 2.55
CA GLU A 370 24.40 -20.59 3.78
C GLU A 370 23.97 -19.79 5.03
N GLY A 371 23.09 -18.78 4.87
CA GLY A 371 22.61 -17.93 5.95
C GLY A 371 23.58 -16.83 6.37
N ALA A 372 24.61 -16.54 5.57
CA ALA A 372 25.53 -15.41 5.79
C ALA A 372 25.13 -14.20 4.94
N PRO A 373 25.41 -12.96 5.38
CA PRO A 373 25.17 -11.77 4.57
C PRO A 373 25.90 -11.81 3.23
N VAL A 374 25.19 -11.57 2.12
CA VAL A 374 25.79 -11.48 0.76
C VAL A 374 26.80 -10.33 0.72
N CYS A 375 26.41 -9.17 1.25
CA CYS A 375 27.26 -8.02 1.49
C CYS A 375 26.85 -7.43 2.84
N PRO A 376 27.79 -7.02 3.71
CA PRO A 376 27.45 -6.49 5.02
C PRO A 376 26.65 -5.18 5.00
N ASN A 377 26.65 -4.46 3.87
CA ASN A 377 25.98 -3.18 3.65
C ASN A 377 24.88 -3.25 2.59
N LEU A 378 24.33 -4.45 2.32
CA LEU A 378 23.19 -4.67 1.42
C LEU A 378 21.97 -5.12 2.21
N TYR A 379 20.92 -4.31 2.20
CA TYR A 379 19.69 -4.50 2.96
C TYR A 379 18.51 -4.70 2.01
N ALA A 380 17.48 -5.41 2.45
CA ALA A 380 16.23 -5.57 1.71
C ALA A 380 15.03 -5.21 2.57
N ALA A 381 13.96 -4.66 1.95
CA ALA A 381 12.74 -4.27 2.64
C ALA A 381 11.49 -4.39 1.76
N GLY A 382 10.38 -4.70 2.38
CA GLY A 382 9.07 -4.68 1.74
C GLY A 382 8.77 -5.91 0.88
N GLY A 383 8.28 -5.67 -0.32
CA GLY A 383 7.67 -6.69 -1.17
C GLY A 383 8.62 -7.75 -1.73
N ASN A 384 9.92 -7.58 -1.65
CA ASN A 384 10.93 -8.58 -2.06
C ASN A 384 11.29 -9.58 -0.97
N LEU A 385 10.82 -9.40 0.27
CA LEU A 385 11.08 -10.32 1.37
C LEU A 385 10.29 -11.62 1.23
N ALA A 386 10.94 -12.74 1.56
CA ALA A 386 10.31 -14.07 1.58
C ALA A 386 9.35 -14.26 2.76
N GLY A 387 8.47 -15.26 2.68
CA GLY A 387 7.73 -15.81 3.83
C GLY A 387 6.36 -15.21 4.12
N ALA A 388 5.81 -14.31 3.27
CA ALA A 388 4.50 -13.71 3.47
C ALA A 388 3.62 -13.72 2.21
N THR A 389 2.39 -14.21 2.35
CA THR A 389 1.34 -14.03 1.33
C THR A 389 0.60 -12.71 1.58
N ARG A 390 1.29 -11.59 1.38
CA ARG A 390 0.88 -10.23 1.75
C ARG A 390 -0.54 -9.86 1.33
N TRP A 391 -0.96 -10.26 0.12
CA TRP A 391 -2.29 -9.95 -0.40
C TRP A 391 -3.40 -10.71 0.34
N ARG A 392 -3.13 -11.94 0.80
CA ARG A 392 -4.08 -12.78 1.54
C ARG A 392 -4.15 -12.41 3.03
N GLU A 393 -2.99 -12.19 3.63
CA GLU A 393 -2.85 -11.79 5.04
C GLU A 393 -3.30 -10.35 5.30
N LYS A 394 -3.26 -9.48 4.27
CA LYS A 394 -3.32 -8.03 4.42
C LYS A 394 -2.28 -7.55 5.44
N SER A 395 -1.01 -7.74 5.05
CA SER A 395 0.18 -7.45 5.90
C SER A 395 1.23 -6.61 5.16
N GLY A 396 0.95 -6.24 3.90
CA GLY A 396 1.96 -5.68 3.01
C GLY A 396 2.53 -4.35 3.47
N GLU A 397 1.70 -3.45 3.99
CA GLU A 397 2.12 -2.12 4.43
C GLU A 397 2.90 -2.18 5.75
N GLY A 398 2.46 -3.00 6.71
CA GLY A 398 3.17 -3.23 7.96
C GLY A 398 4.56 -3.84 7.74
N ILE A 399 4.65 -4.88 6.87
CA ILE A 399 5.95 -5.46 6.47
C ILE A 399 6.83 -4.41 5.81
N ALA A 400 6.27 -3.62 4.88
CA ALA A 400 7.02 -2.59 4.15
C ALA A 400 7.60 -1.52 5.09
N LEU A 401 6.82 -1.06 6.06
CA LEU A 401 7.23 -0.04 7.02
C LEU A 401 8.25 -0.61 8.00
N ALA A 402 7.93 -1.71 8.68
CA ALA A 402 8.79 -2.26 9.72
C ALA A 402 10.16 -2.69 9.16
N SER A 403 10.19 -3.40 8.03
CA SER A 403 11.47 -3.81 7.43
C SER A 403 12.29 -2.63 6.92
N ALA A 404 11.64 -1.59 6.36
CA ALA A 404 12.34 -0.40 5.88
C ALA A 404 12.95 0.41 7.03
N LEU A 405 12.21 0.61 8.13
CA LEU A 405 12.71 1.35 9.27
C LEU A 405 13.80 0.56 10.01
N ALA A 406 13.65 -0.77 10.15
CA ALA A 406 14.68 -1.62 10.76
C ALA A 406 16.00 -1.59 9.95
N ALA A 407 15.92 -1.65 8.61
CA ALA A 407 17.09 -1.51 7.75
C ALA A 407 17.79 -0.15 7.94
N VAL A 408 17.02 0.93 8.07
CA VAL A 408 17.60 2.27 8.31
C VAL A 408 18.25 2.36 9.69
N ASP A 409 17.58 1.85 10.73
CA ASP A 409 18.12 1.89 12.09
C ASP A 409 19.44 1.09 12.16
N SER A 410 19.53 -0.07 11.49
CA SER A 410 20.78 -0.86 11.36
C SER A 410 21.88 -0.07 10.65
N ILE A 411 21.57 0.65 9.57
CA ILE A 411 22.53 1.49 8.84
C ILE A 411 23.01 2.65 9.72
N VAL A 412 22.11 3.29 10.46
CA VAL A 412 22.47 4.41 11.37
C VAL A 412 23.40 3.93 12.47
N GLU A 413 23.20 2.72 13.00
CA GLU A 413 24.11 2.13 14.00
C GLU A 413 25.47 1.79 13.40
N GLU A 414 25.53 1.25 12.19
CA GLU A 414 26.80 0.90 11.53
C GLU A 414 27.63 2.14 11.15
N LEU A 415 26.98 3.27 10.86
CA LEU A 415 27.66 4.50 10.41
C LEU A 415 28.09 5.46 11.56
N LYS A 416 27.67 5.18 12.80
CA LYS A 416 28.14 5.90 14.00
C LYS A 416 29.55 5.46 14.38
#